data_d873f4d6f4e4a7b58d4b5b8a4075b59e
#
_entry.id   d873f4d6f4e4a7b58d4b5b8a4075b59e
#
_cell.length_a   1.000
_cell.length_b   1.000
_cell.length_c   1.000
_cell.angle_alpha   90.00
_cell.angle_beta   90.00
_cell.angle_gamma   90.00
#
_symmetry.space_group_name_H-M   'P 1'
#
loop_
_entity.id
_entity.type
_entity.pdbx_description
1 polymer ?
#
loop_
_entity_poly.entity_id
_entity_poly.type
_entity_poly.pdbx_seq_one_letter_code
_entity_poly.pdbx_strand_id
1 'polypeptide(L)'
;MTKKTISWFKSGMLAGALMFLGGGAFAADPPVTSDVLSKLHESDQKEIEAGKLAQKNGQSQQVRDYGKMLVKDHTAADKKVAGLAKKEKVNLTEGAPSSMSDMSGMAGSNFDRTFARDMVDDHKKDIAEVTEARDNTKDENLKKLLTDLLPTLQKHEEAAQKIVDDTVK
;
A
#
# COMPACT_ATOMS: atom_id res chain seq x y z
N MET A 1 -14.80 15.66 11.94
CA MET A 1 -13.65 14.72 11.83
C MET A 1 -13.34 14.60 10.35
N THR A 2 -12.32 15.28 9.88
CA THR A 2 -11.94 15.35 8.46
C THR A 2 -11.00 14.19 8.15
N LYS A 3 -11.47 13.24 7.36
CA LYS A 3 -10.65 12.16 6.81
C LYS A 3 -9.59 12.78 5.88
N LYS A 4 -8.32 12.72 6.29
CA LYS A 4 -7.19 13.04 5.40
C LYS A 4 -7.00 11.86 4.45
N THR A 5 -7.56 11.97 3.25
CA THR A 5 -7.17 11.13 2.13
C THR A 5 -5.79 11.56 1.68
N ILE A 6 -4.78 10.73 1.95
CA ILE A 6 -3.44 10.94 1.41
C ILE A 6 -3.43 10.33 0.02
N SER A 7 -3.55 11.16 -1.00
CA SER A 7 -3.38 10.73 -2.40
C SER A 7 -1.89 10.57 -2.70
N TRP A 8 -1.53 9.47 -3.32
CA TRP A 8 -0.16 9.14 -3.72
C TRP A 8 0.45 10.15 -4.70
N PHE A 9 -0.40 10.90 -5.43
CA PHE A 9 0.04 11.81 -6.50
C PHE A 9 -0.26 13.28 -6.21
N LYS A 10 0.18 13.84 -5.07
CA LYS A 10 0.22 15.29 -4.91
C LYS A 10 1.66 15.75 -4.81
N SER A 11 2.28 15.97 -5.95
CA SER A 11 3.53 16.73 -6.03
C SER A 11 3.36 17.94 -6.93
N GLY A 12 3.57 19.09 -6.33
CA GLY A 12 4.18 20.32 -6.81
C GLY A 12 3.79 20.82 -8.20
N MET A 13 2.78 21.68 -8.24
CA MET A 13 2.54 22.57 -9.35
C MET A 13 3.30 23.88 -9.11
N LEU A 14 4.29 24.19 -9.93
CA LEU A 14 4.75 25.57 -10.13
C LEU A 14 4.05 26.14 -11.35
N ALA A 15 3.33 27.23 -11.14
CA ALA A 15 2.51 27.89 -12.13
C ALA A 15 3.35 28.56 -13.20
N GLY A 16 3.05 28.27 -14.45
CA GLY A 16 3.35 29.10 -15.60
C GLY A 16 2.05 29.27 -16.41
N ALA A 17 1.45 30.43 -16.31
CA ALA A 17 0.25 30.76 -17.06
C ALA A 17 0.57 30.97 -18.53
N LEU A 18 0.01 30.14 -19.42
CA LEU A 18 -0.30 30.53 -20.80
C LEU A 18 -1.66 29.91 -21.18
N MET A 19 -2.62 30.80 -21.47
CA MET A 19 -3.93 30.41 -22.00
C MET A 19 -3.77 29.81 -23.41
N PHE A 20 -4.18 28.53 -23.54
CA PHE A 20 -4.61 27.99 -24.82
C PHE A 20 -5.95 27.29 -24.64
N LEU A 21 -6.98 27.82 -25.24
CA LEU A 21 -8.29 27.20 -25.46
C LEU A 21 -8.10 26.05 -26.44
N GLY A 22 -8.04 24.83 -25.93
CA GLY A 22 -8.06 23.59 -26.67
C GLY A 22 -8.38 22.49 -25.69
N GLY A 23 -9.60 21.88 -25.80
CA GLY A 23 -10.02 20.78 -24.96
C GLY A 23 -9.21 19.51 -25.22
N GLY A 24 -7.99 19.47 -24.72
CA GLY A 24 -7.16 18.28 -24.62
C GLY A 24 -7.32 17.71 -23.22
N ALA A 25 -7.70 16.44 -23.12
CA ALA A 25 -7.55 15.70 -21.89
C ALA A 25 -6.06 15.77 -21.49
N PHE A 26 -5.75 16.44 -20.38
CA PHE A 26 -4.41 16.43 -19.82
C PHE A 26 -4.16 14.99 -19.34
N ALA A 27 -3.42 14.20 -20.12
CA ALA A 27 -2.86 12.97 -19.61
C ALA A 27 -1.90 13.37 -18.47
N ALA A 28 -2.10 12.76 -17.30
CA ALA A 28 -1.15 12.93 -16.21
C ALA A 28 0.24 12.46 -16.67
N ASP A 29 1.28 13.15 -16.23
CA ASP A 29 2.64 12.69 -16.51
C ASP A 29 2.83 11.29 -15.94
N PRO A 30 3.56 10.40 -16.66
CA PRO A 30 3.79 9.05 -16.18
C PRO A 30 4.53 9.10 -14.84
N PRO A 31 4.20 8.19 -13.90
CA PRO A 31 4.83 8.17 -12.59
C PRO A 31 6.33 7.93 -12.72
N VAL A 32 7.12 8.65 -11.93
CA VAL A 32 8.57 8.48 -11.88
C VAL A 32 8.88 7.17 -11.17
N THR A 33 9.68 6.30 -11.78
CA THR A 33 10.03 4.98 -11.24
C THR A 33 10.57 5.05 -9.81
N SER A 34 11.43 6.05 -9.49
CA SER A 34 11.97 6.24 -8.14
C SER A 34 10.90 6.49 -7.09
N ASP A 35 9.89 7.29 -7.42
CA ASP A 35 8.83 7.66 -6.48
C ASP A 35 7.92 6.47 -6.20
N VAL A 36 7.62 5.69 -7.24
CA VAL A 36 6.81 4.47 -7.09
C VAL A 36 7.56 3.44 -6.23
N LEU A 37 8.84 3.21 -6.49
CA LEU A 37 9.65 2.25 -5.72
C LEU A 37 9.78 2.67 -4.25
N SER A 38 9.99 3.97 -3.98
CA SER A 38 10.08 4.48 -2.61
C SER A 38 8.76 4.30 -1.85
N LYS A 39 7.63 4.55 -2.51
CA LYS A 39 6.29 4.38 -1.92
C LYS A 39 5.96 2.92 -1.67
N LEU A 40 6.30 2.02 -2.61
CA LEU A 40 6.12 0.58 -2.40
C LEU A 40 6.94 0.09 -1.22
N HIS A 41 8.20 0.52 -1.10
CA HIS A 41 9.04 0.19 0.03
C HIS A 41 8.44 0.66 1.36
N GLU A 42 7.99 1.92 1.42
CA GLU A 42 7.33 2.47 2.61
C GLU A 42 6.04 1.70 2.96
N SER A 43 5.20 1.38 1.96
CA SER A 43 3.98 0.60 2.16
C SER A 43 4.30 -0.80 2.68
N ASP A 44 5.26 -1.51 2.07
CA ASP A 44 5.67 -2.84 2.52
C ASP A 44 6.15 -2.84 3.98
N GLN A 45 6.94 -1.84 4.39
CA GLN A 45 7.39 -1.69 5.78
C GLN A 45 6.21 -1.49 6.74
N LYS A 46 5.24 -0.65 6.37
CA LYS A 46 4.01 -0.45 7.14
C LYS A 46 3.22 -1.75 7.32
N GLU A 47 3.04 -2.51 6.23
CA GLU A 47 2.29 -3.76 6.26
C GLU A 47 3.00 -4.86 7.07
N ILE A 48 4.33 -4.89 7.05
CA ILE A 48 5.13 -5.76 7.92
C ILE A 48 4.89 -5.42 9.39
N GLU A 49 4.90 -4.14 9.77
CA GLU A 49 4.62 -3.71 11.15
C GLU A 49 3.16 -3.99 11.54
N ALA A 50 2.20 -3.75 10.66
CA ALA A 50 0.79 -4.10 10.85
C ALA A 50 0.63 -5.60 11.12
N GLY A 51 1.28 -6.43 10.32
CA GLY A 51 1.26 -7.88 10.48
C GLY A 51 1.88 -8.35 11.80
N LYS A 52 2.97 -7.73 12.27
CA LYS A 52 3.54 -8.00 13.59
C LYS A 52 2.58 -7.60 14.72
N LEU A 53 1.91 -6.46 14.59
CA LEU A 53 0.93 -6.00 15.56
C LEU A 53 -0.26 -6.98 15.63
N ALA A 54 -0.75 -7.46 14.49
CA ALA A 54 -1.82 -8.45 14.43
C ALA A 54 -1.45 -9.78 15.10
N GLN A 55 -0.22 -10.23 14.93
CA GLN A 55 0.27 -11.43 15.63
C GLN A 55 0.31 -11.25 17.14
N LYS A 56 0.60 -10.05 17.62
CA LYS A 56 0.72 -9.73 19.05
C LYS A 56 -0.63 -9.47 19.71
N ASN A 57 -1.48 -8.66 19.08
CA ASN A 57 -2.70 -8.10 19.68
C ASN A 57 -3.98 -8.80 19.23
N GLY A 58 -3.93 -9.57 18.13
CA GLY A 58 -5.08 -10.29 17.57
C GLY A 58 -5.63 -11.33 18.55
N GLN A 59 -6.93 -11.27 18.83
CA GLN A 59 -7.62 -12.22 19.67
C GLN A 59 -7.90 -13.53 18.92
N SER A 60 -8.42 -13.44 17.71
CA SER A 60 -8.73 -14.60 16.89
C SER A 60 -7.48 -15.20 16.26
N GLN A 61 -7.48 -16.51 16.07
CA GLN A 61 -6.41 -17.19 15.34
C GLN A 61 -6.35 -16.70 13.89
N GLN A 62 -7.49 -16.37 13.30
CA GLN A 62 -7.59 -15.88 11.93
C GLN A 62 -6.85 -14.55 11.74
N VAL A 63 -6.99 -13.60 12.68
CA VAL A 63 -6.24 -12.32 12.64
C VAL A 63 -4.75 -12.54 12.82
N ARG A 64 -4.34 -13.43 13.74
CA ARG A 64 -2.90 -13.74 13.90
C ARG A 64 -2.30 -14.40 12.67
N ASP A 65 -3.03 -15.30 12.02
CA ASP A 65 -2.55 -15.97 10.80
C ASP A 65 -2.53 -15.03 9.61
N TYR A 66 -3.50 -14.12 9.51
CA TYR A 66 -3.46 -13.02 8.55
C TYR A 66 -2.23 -12.13 8.77
N GLY A 67 -1.92 -11.77 10.01
CA GLY A 67 -0.71 -11.03 10.34
C GLY A 67 0.58 -11.74 9.93
N LYS A 68 0.66 -13.08 10.08
CA LYS A 68 1.81 -13.86 9.57
C LYS A 68 1.90 -13.82 8.05
N MET A 69 0.76 -13.87 7.36
CA MET A 69 0.70 -13.77 5.90
C MET A 69 1.20 -12.41 5.43
N LEU A 70 0.76 -11.30 6.03
CA LEU A 70 1.24 -9.96 5.73
C LEU A 70 2.76 -9.86 5.88
N VAL A 71 3.31 -10.24 7.03
CA VAL A 71 4.76 -10.19 7.28
C VAL A 71 5.54 -10.97 6.22
N LYS A 72 5.11 -12.19 5.91
CA LYS A 72 5.78 -13.04 4.92
C LYS A 72 5.76 -12.43 3.53
N ASP A 73 4.57 -12.04 3.08
CA ASP A 73 4.34 -11.69 1.68
C ASP A 73 4.88 -10.27 1.40
N HIS A 74 4.71 -9.30 2.32
CA HIS A 74 5.29 -7.96 2.18
C HIS A 74 6.82 -7.94 2.36
N THR A 75 7.40 -8.81 3.20
CA THR A 75 8.87 -8.98 3.21
C THR A 75 9.39 -9.51 1.86
N ALA A 76 8.64 -10.39 1.21
CA ALA A 76 9.03 -10.90 -0.11
C ALA A 76 8.83 -9.84 -1.22
N ALA A 77 7.78 -9.02 -1.13
CA ALA A 77 7.52 -7.91 -2.03
C ALA A 77 8.62 -6.85 -1.91
N ASP A 78 8.95 -6.42 -0.70
CA ASP A 78 9.98 -5.43 -0.43
C ASP A 78 11.36 -5.83 -0.96
N LYS A 79 11.72 -7.12 -0.86
CA LYS A 79 12.95 -7.63 -1.50
C LYS A 79 12.97 -7.45 -3.01
N LYS A 80 11.83 -7.61 -3.69
CA LYS A 80 11.71 -7.39 -5.14
C LYS A 80 11.81 -5.90 -5.45
N VAL A 81 11.15 -5.05 -4.66
CA VAL A 81 11.23 -3.58 -4.76
C VAL A 81 12.68 -3.11 -4.59
N ALA A 82 13.35 -3.54 -3.53
CA ALA A 82 14.76 -3.21 -3.29
C ALA A 82 15.69 -3.73 -4.39
N GLY A 83 15.39 -4.90 -4.95
CA GLY A 83 16.12 -5.47 -6.08
C GLY A 83 16.03 -4.60 -7.34
N LEU A 84 14.83 -4.11 -7.67
CA LEU A 84 14.63 -3.20 -8.79
C LEU A 84 15.23 -1.83 -8.50
N ALA A 85 15.03 -1.28 -7.30
CA ALA A 85 15.63 -0.01 -6.89
C ALA A 85 17.17 0.00 -7.06
N LYS A 86 17.83 -1.08 -6.64
CA LYS A 86 19.28 -1.26 -6.84
C LYS A 86 19.65 -1.25 -8.33
N LYS A 87 18.89 -1.93 -9.18
CA LYS A 87 19.11 -1.97 -10.63
C LYS A 87 18.95 -0.59 -11.27
N GLU A 88 17.93 0.15 -10.86
CA GLU A 88 17.62 1.50 -11.34
C GLU A 88 18.41 2.60 -10.62
N LYS A 89 19.32 2.23 -9.69
CA LYS A 89 20.15 3.15 -8.88
C LYS A 89 19.31 4.13 -8.05
N VAL A 90 18.14 3.70 -7.62
CA VAL A 90 17.25 4.42 -6.71
C VAL A 90 17.67 4.13 -5.28
N ASN A 91 17.84 5.20 -4.50
CA ASN A 91 18.15 5.08 -3.07
C ASN A 91 16.85 5.07 -2.28
N LEU A 92 16.48 3.91 -1.75
CA LEU A 92 15.32 3.78 -0.88
C LEU A 92 15.70 4.31 0.50
N THR A 93 14.85 5.19 1.04
CA THR A 93 14.99 5.66 2.43
C THR A 93 14.03 4.86 3.30
N GLU A 94 14.47 4.50 4.50
CA GLU A 94 13.60 3.92 5.51
C GLU A 94 12.33 4.77 5.66
N GLY A 95 11.18 4.14 5.53
CA GLY A 95 9.89 4.81 5.71
C GLY A 95 9.75 5.34 7.14
N ALA A 96 9.00 6.42 7.31
CA ALA A 96 8.64 6.87 8.65
C ALA A 96 7.84 5.76 9.37
N PRO A 97 8.05 5.56 10.69
CA PRO A 97 7.27 4.61 11.44
C PRO A 97 5.77 4.79 11.19
N SER A 98 5.10 3.70 10.85
CA SER A 98 3.68 3.77 10.52
C SER A 98 2.86 4.31 11.69
N SER A 99 1.82 5.09 11.37
CA SER A 99 0.85 5.60 12.37
C SER A 99 -0.10 4.52 12.89
N MET A 100 0.35 3.27 12.98
CA MET A 100 -0.38 2.20 13.69
C MET A 100 -0.45 2.46 15.21
N SER A 101 0.03 3.64 15.66
CA SER A 101 -0.03 4.08 17.06
C SER A 101 -1.45 4.01 17.63
N ASP A 102 -2.47 4.29 16.82
CA ASP A 102 -3.86 4.34 17.27
C ASP A 102 -4.42 2.94 17.61
N MET A 103 -3.87 1.88 17.03
CA MET A 103 -4.24 0.50 17.33
C MET A 103 -3.30 -0.19 18.33
N SER A 104 -2.15 0.39 18.64
CA SER A 104 -1.15 -0.25 19.51
C SER A 104 -1.65 -0.51 20.94
N GLY A 105 -2.59 0.30 21.43
CA GLY A 105 -3.27 0.14 22.71
C GLY A 105 -4.57 -0.69 22.66
N MET A 106 -4.98 -1.14 21.47
CA MET A 106 -6.19 -1.95 21.30
C MET A 106 -5.87 -3.43 21.47
N ALA A 107 -6.84 -4.19 21.97
CA ALA A 107 -6.76 -5.64 22.12
C ALA A 107 -8.14 -6.30 21.98
N GLY A 108 -8.15 -7.62 21.89
CA GLY A 108 -9.40 -8.39 21.85
C GLY A 108 -10.19 -8.19 20.56
N SER A 109 -11.51 -8.43 20.62
CA SER A 109 -12.39 -8.34 19.46
C SER A 109 -12.47 -6.93 18.86
N ASN A 110 -12.21 -5.88 19.62
CA ASN A 110 -12.17 -4.53 19.10
C ASN A 110 -10.94 -4.31 18.20
N PHE A 111 -9.79 -4.86 18.61
CA PHE A 111 -8.61 -4.87 17.75
C PHE A 111 -8.90 -5.62 16.44
N ASP A 112 -9.36 -6.86 16.54
CA ASP A 112 -9.62 -7.72 15.38
C ASP A 112 -10.50 -7.03 14.34
N ARG A 113 -11.59 -6.41 14.79
CA ARG A 113 -12.55 -5.73 13.92
C ARG A 113 -11.98 -4.47 13.26
N THR A 114 -11.30 -3.64 14.05
CA THR A 114 -10.71 -2.41 13.53
C THR A 114 -9.60 -2.74 12.56
N PHE A 115 -8.69 -3.63 12.95
CA PHE A 115 -7.59 -4.07 12.11
C PHE A 115 -8.06 -4.64 10.77
N ALA A 116 -9.04 -5.55 10.78
CA ALA A 116 -9.52 -6.17 9.55
C ALA A 116 -10.15 -5.14 8.59
N ARG A 117 -10.92 -4.16 9.11
CA ARG A 117 -11.51 -3.10 8.29
C ARG A 117 -10.46 -2.19 7.69
N ASP A 118 -9.48 -1.78 8.49
CA ASP A 118 -8.39 -0.93 8.01
C ASP A 118 -7.58 -1.65 6.92
N MET A 119 -7.33 -2.96 7.09
CA MET A 119 -6.65 -3.77 6.06
C MET A 119 -7.46 -3.88 4.76
N VAL A 120 -8.79 -3.99 4.84
CA VAL A 120 -9.63 -3.96 3.63
C VAL A 120 -9.51 -2.62 2.91
N ASP A 121 -9.59 -1.51 3.64
CA ASP A 121 -9.55 -0.16 3.06
C ASP A 121 -8.16 0.14 2.49
N ASP A 122 -7.09 -0.22 3.20
CA ASP A 122 -5.70 -0.01 2.77
C ASP A 122 -5.40 -0.83 1.50
N HIS A 123 -5.72 -2.13 1.49
CA HIS A 123 -5.45 -2.97 0.31
C HIS A 123 -6.29 -2.57 -0.91
N LYS A 124 -7.55 -2.15 -0.76
CA LYS A 124 -8.35 -1.59 -1.87
C LYS A 124 -7.68 -0.37 -2.48
N LYS A 125 -7.16 0.50 -1.63
CA LYS A 125 -6.43 1.69 -2.06
C LYS A 125 -5.13 1.31 -2.78
N ASP A 126 -4.33 0.42 -2.19
CA ASP A 126 -3.06 -0.02 -2.75
C ASP A 126 -3.24 -0.72 -4.10
N ILE A 127 -4.27 -1.57 -4.25
CA ILE A 127 -4.62 -2.20 -5.52
C ILE A 127 -4.93 -1.14 -6.60
N ALA A 128 -5.71 -0.12 -6.25
CA ALA A 128 -6.03 0.96 -7.20
C ALA A 128 -4.77 1.73 -7.62
N GLU A 129 -3.93 2.12 -6.66
CA GLU A 129 -2.72 2.89 -6.90
C GLU A 129 -1.65 2.10 -7.67
N VAL A 130 -1.46 0.82 -7.34
CA VAL A 130 -0.54 -0.08 -8.08
C VAL A 130 -1.05 -0.33 -9.50
N THR A 131 -2.36 -0.48 -9.68
CA THR A 131 -2.98 -0.62 -11.01
C THR A 131 -2.75 0.64 -11.85
N GLU A 132 -3.01 1.81 -11.28
CA GLU A 132 -2.79 3.10 -11.96
C GLU A 132 -1.31 3.28 -12.35
N ALA A 133 -0.40 3.01 -11.42
CA ALA A 133 1.03 3.11 -11.68
C ALA A 133 1.48 2.13 -12.78
N ARG A 134 0.99 0.89 -12.77
CA ARG A 134 1.26 -0.12 -13.79
C ARG A 134 0.80 0.31 -15.17
N ASP A 135 -0.40 0.88 -15.26
CA ASP A 135 -1.02 1.24 -16.54
C ASP A 135 -0.40 2.50 -17.16
N ASN A 136 0.15 3.39 -16.32
CA ASN A 136 0.73 4.66 -16.76
C ASN A 136 2.25 4.64 -16.89
N THR A 137 2.96 3.68 -16.28
CA THR A 137 4.43 3.62 -16.40
C THR A 137 4.88 3.22 -17.79
N LYS A 138 5.99 3.82 -18.24
CA LYS A 138 6.71 3.42 -19.46
C LYS A 138 7.91 2.52 -19.16
N ASP A 139 8.21 2.30 -17.88
CA ASP A 139 9.30 1.42 -17.43
C ASP A 139 8.79 -0.03 -17.37
N GLU A 140 9.26 -0.86 -18.28
CA GLU A 140 8.83 -2.25 -18.40
C GLU A 140 9.22 -3.12 -17.18
N ASN A 141 10.34 -2.78 -16.50
CA ASN A 141 10.74 -3.49 -15.28
C ASN A 141 9.79 -3.16 -14.13
N LEU A 142 9.45 -1.87 -13.98
CA LEU A 142 8.46 -1.43 -13.01
C LEU A 142 7.09 -2.02 -13.33
N LYS A 143 6.65 -1.97 -14.58
CA LYS A 143 5.38 -2.54 -15.02
C LYS A 143 5.26 -4.01 -14.67
N LYS A 144 6.34 -4.77 -14.92
CA LYS A 144 6.38 -6.19 -14.55
C LYS A 144 6.29 -6.38 -13.04
N LEU A 145 7.06 -5.63 -12.25
CA LEU A 145 7.01 -5.70 -10.79
C LEU A 145 5.60 -5.45 -10.28
N LEU A 146 4.95 -4.36 -10.71
CA LEU A 146 3.60 -4.00 -10.31
C LEU A 146 2.56 -5.07 -10.69
N THR A 147 2.71 -5.65 -11.88
CA THR A 147 1.86 -6.78 -12.33
C THR A 147 2.03 -8.00 -11.43
N ASP A 148 3.25 -8.31 -11.02
CA ASP A 148 3.55 -9.46 -10.17
C ASP A 148 3.09 -9.28 -8.70
N LEU A 149 2.88 -8.03 -8.23
CA LEU A 149 2.41 -7.72 -6.87
C LEU A 149 0.88 -7.79 -6.73
N LEU A 150 0.13 -7.40 -7.76
CA LEU A 150 -1.33 -7.26 -7.70
C LEU A 150 -2.07 -8.50 -7.18
N PRO A 151 -1.77 -9.74 -7.62
CA PRO A 151 -2.47 -10.92 -7.11
C PRO A 151 -2.29 -11.13 -5.60
N THR A 152 -1.14 -10.73 -5.05
CA THR A 152 -0.88 -10.83 -3.61
C THR A 152 -1.72 -9.82 -2.84
N LEU A 153 -1.78 -8.57 -3.30
CA LEU A 153 -2.61 -7.53 -2.68
C LEU A 153 -4.10 -7.90 -2.72
N GLN A 154 -4.60 -8.44 -3.84
CA GLN A 154 -5.98 -8.91 -3.96
C GLN A 154 -6.28 -10.04 -2.98
N LYS A 155 -5.39 -11.02 -2.84
CA LYS A 155 -5.52 -12.09 -1.86
C LYS A 155 -5.56 -11.56 -0.42
N HIS A 156 -4.78 -10.54 -0.10
CA HIS A 156 -4.79 -9.92 1.23
C HIS A 156 -6.11 -9.20 1.48
N GLU A 157 -6.62 -8.43 0.52
CA GLU A 157 -7.92 -7.75 0.61
C GLU A 157 -9.05 -8.76 0.85
N GLU A 158 -9.12 -9.84 0.06
CA GLU A 158 -10.11 -10.90 0.21
C GLU A 158 -10.03 -11.57 1.60
N ALA A 159 -8.82 -11.84 2.09
CA ALA A 159 -8.63 -12.45 3.40
C ALA A 159 -9.03 -11.51 4.54
N ALA A 160 -8.74 -10.21 4.44
CA ALA A 160 -9.19 -9.19 5.38
C ALA A 160 -10.73 -9.05 5.37
N GLN A 161 -11.34 -9.02 4.18
CA GLN A 161 -12.80 -8.96 4.03
C GLN A 161 -13.48 -10.16 4.70
N LYS A 162 -12.91 -11.36 4.53
CA LYS A 162 -13.41 -12.55 5.21
C LYS A 162 -13.38 -12.42 6.74
N ILE A 163 -12.34 -11.82 7.31
CA ILE A 163 -12.28 -11.55 8.76
C ILE A 163 -13.39 -10.58 9.17
N VAL A 164 -13.62 -9.51 8.40
CA VAL A 164 -14.73 -8.57 8.65
C VAL A 164 -16.07 -9.30 8.66
N ASP A 165 -16.33 -10.12 7.65
CA ASP A 165 -17.60 -10.86 7.52
C ASP A 165 -17.83 -11.85 8.68
N ASP A 166 -16.78 -12.50 9.16
CA ASP A 166 -16.83 -13.44 10.28
C ASP A 166 -16.99 -12.74 11.64
N THR A 167 -16.60 -11.46 11.77
CA THR A 167 -16.76 -10.68 13.01
C THR A 167 -18.13 -10.00 13.17
N VAL A 168 -18.97 -10.02 12.14
CA VAL A 168 -20.32 -9.40 12.14
C VAL A 168 -21.40 -10.43 12.45
N LYS A 169 -21.08 -11.72 12.46
CA LYS A 169 -22.00 -12.82 12.85
C LYS A 169 -22.05 -12.99 14.36
#